data_d0a3dd5e403988bbffd5a3a594b08e32
#
_entry.id   d0a3dd5e403988bbffd5a3a594b08e32
#
_cell.length_a   1.000
_cell.length_b   1.000
_cell.length_c   1.000
_cell.angle_alpha   90.00
_cell.angle_beta   90.00
_cell.angle_gamma   90.00
#
_symmetry.space_group_name_H-M   'P 1'
#
loop_
_entity.id
_entity.type
_entity.pdbx_description
1 polymer ?
#
loop_
_entity_poly.entity_id
_entity_poly.type
_entity_poly.pdbx_seq_one_letter_code
_entity_poly.pdbx_strand_id
1 'polypeptide(L)'
;MFRNPKHTHLLNMKKTTVKIIAACGLVILNSAFIYAQKISAEEQKIVSYVDAHMEEVVALLEKSVNIESPTENLAGVKAVGMLFKPEFESLGFTAKWIEMPAEMKRAGHLLAEKTGTKGKRILLLGHIDTVLKGEKFRREGNKAYGTGISDMKAGNLVLFYALKALHANGSLKDRNIIVMLTGDEESGGNPREISRRDMIAAAKKSDLALSFENGGSGIATVARRGSSGWTLEVTAKTGHSSAIFRETMGSGAIFEASRIINQFYETLRGEKYLTFNPALIAGGTEIETKNEGITAVGKSNVVPAKVIVRGDLRFISEEQKESVRAKMREIVAKSLPGTSAKITFSDGIPSMPPTAGNYAILKELDAVSQDLGFGKIEAQDPGERGAGDISYIANIISGLDGLGATGGGAHARGEYADLDTLPRQIKRTALLIYRLTR
;
A
#
# COMPACT_ATOMS: atom_id res chain seq x y z
N MET A 1 -59.84 -59.50 32.07
CA MET A 1 -59.93 -59.27 33.52
C MET A 1 -58.51 -59.01 34.04
N PHE A 2 -58.04 -57.78 34.10
CA PHE A 2 -57.01 -57.36 35.04
C PHE A 2 -56.97 -55.83 35.12
N ARG A 3 -57.16 -55.36 36.36
CA ARG A 3 -57.29 -53.96 36.74
C ARG A 3 -55.93 -53.28 36.79
N ASN A 4 -55.92 -52.06 36.32
CA ASN A 4 -54.90 -51.03 36.45
C ASN A 4 -55.12 -50.27 37.78
N PRO A 5 -54.08 -49.92 38.57
CA PRO A 5 -54.16 -48.82 39.49
C PRO A 5 -53.30 -47.66 39.03
N LYS A 6 -54.02 -46.53 38.95
CA LYS A 6 -53.53 -45.20 38.53
C LYS A 6 -53.11 -44.33 39.67
N HIS A 7 -52.30 -43.35 39.29
CA HIS A 7 -52.23 -41.97 39.83
C HIS A 7 -51.79 -41.75 41.27
N THR A 8 -50.54 -41.37 41.47
CA THR A 8 -50.18 -40.38 42.51
C THR A 8 -48.70 -39.85 42.40
N HIS A 9 -48.19 -39.61 41.20
CA HIS A 9 -46.84 -39.05 41.10
C HIS A 9 -46.65 -37.78 40.18
N LEU A 10 -47.75 -37.07 39.87
CA LEU A 10 -47.70 -35.95 38.92
C LEU A 10 -47.79 -34.53 39.50
N LEU A 11 -47.80 -34.37 40.83
CA LEU A 11 -47.97 -33.06 41.46
C LEU A 11 -46.73 -32.43 42.11
N ASN A 12 -45.62 -33.19 42.23
CA ASN A 12 -44.39 -32.65 42.83
C ASN A 12 -43.28 -32.25 41.87
N MET A 13 -43.42 -32.49 40.58
CA MET A 13 -42.42 -32.07 39.58
C MET A 13 -42.57 -30.63 39.06
N LYS A 14 -43.72 -29.99 39.22
CA LYS A 14 -43.95 -28.63 38.68
C LYS A 14 -43.38 -27.48 39.53
N LYS A 15 -43.05 -27.72 40.82
CA LYS A 15 -42.49 -26.64 41.66
C LYS A 15 -40.97 -26.56 41.68
N THR A 16 -40.27 -27.59 41.30
CA THR A 16 -38.79 -27.61 41.27
C THR A 16 -38.25 -27.08 39.96
N THR A 17 -38.95 -27.29 38.84
CA THR A 17 -38.53 -26.83 37.50
C THR A 17 -38.63 -25.29 37.33
N VAL A 18 -39.57 -24.64 37.98
CA VAL A 18 -39.74 -23.17 37.94
C VAL A 18 -38.63 -22.43 38.70
N LYS A 19 -38.08 -23.03 39.79
CA LYS A 19 -36.99 -22.42 40.56
C LYS A 19 -35.63 -22.55 39.86
N ILE A 20 -35.39 -23.58 39.05
CA ILE A 20 -34.16 -23.78 38.29
C ILE A 20 -34.12 -22.87 37.06
N ILE A 21 -35.25 -22.63 36.39
CA ILE A 21 -35.33 -21.72 35.26
C ILE A 21 -35.12 -20.26 35.67
N ALA A 22 -35.62 -19.84 36.85
CA ALA A 22 -35.42 -18.51 37.40
C ALA A 22 -33.96 -18.27 37.83
N ALA A 23 -33.23 -19.29 38.33
CA ALA A 23 -31.82 -19.19 38.69
C ALA A 23 -30.89 -19.18 37.48
N CYS A 24 -31.16 -19.96 36.42
CA CYS A 24 -30.41 -19.93 35.16
C CYS A 24 -30.68 -18.65 34.34
N GLY A 25 -31.88 -18.08 34.40
CA GLY A 25 -32.19 -16.80 33.74
C GLY A 25 -31.47 -15.60 34.36
N LEU A 26 -31.21 -15.61 35.67
CA LEU A 26 -30.47 -14.55 36.37
C LEU A 26 -28.94 -14.63 36.15
N VAL A 27 -28.39 -15.83 35.91
CA VAL A 27 -26.97 -16.02 35.62
C VAL A 27 -26.67 -15.65 34.16
N ILE A 28 -27.59 -15.86 33.22
CA ILE A 28 -27.40 -15.48 31.81
C ILE A 28 -27.54 -13.96 31.62
N LEU A 29 -28.36 -13.26 32.43
CA LEU A 29 -28.44 -11.79 32.38
C LEU A 29 -27.23 -11.09 32.99
N ASN A 30 -26.48 -11.72 33.89
CA ASN A 30 -25.24 -11.16 34.44
C ASN A 30 -23.99 -11.43 33.57
N SER A 31 -23.99 -12.39 32.66
CA SER A 31 -22.90 -12.64 31.77
C SER A 31 -22.91 -11.78 30.47
N ALA A 32 -24.04 -11.12 30.19
CA ALA A 32 -24.13 -10.20 29.03
C ALA A 32 -23.65 -8.77 29.33
N PHE A 33 -23.27 -8.45 30.57
CA PHE A 33 -22.86 -7.09 30.96
C PHE A 33 -21.37 -6.94 31.25
N ILE A 34 -20.50 -7.92 30.95
CA ILE A 34 -19.03 -7.84 31.20
C ILE A 34 -18.22 -7.54 29.93
N TYR A 35 -18.85 -7.15 28.83
CA TYR A 35 -18.14 -6.51 27.72
C TYR A 35 -18.35 -4.99 27.74
N ALA A 36 -18.16 -4.39 28.91
CA ALA A 36 -18.17 -2.94 29.02
C ALA A 36 -16.76 -2.41 28.74
N GLN A 37 -16.68 -1.74 27.61
CA GLN A 37 -15.72 -0.69 27.23
C GLN A 37 -14.27 -0.86 27.68
N LYS A 38 -13.45 -1.46 26.82
CA LYS A 38 -11.99 -1.62 27.03
C LYS A 38 -11.20 -0.33 26.76
N ILE A 39 -11.85 0.79 26.42
CA ILE A 39 -11.22 2.09 26.20
C ILE A 39 -11.37 3.01 27.41
N SER A 40 -10.32 3.77 27.71
CA SER A 40 -10.30 4.71 28.82
C SER A 40 -11.22 5.93 28.59
N ALA A 41 -11.50 6.69 29.65
CA ALA A 41 -12.30 7.92 29.53
C ALA A 41 -11.68 8.95 28.56
N GLU A 42 -10.34 9.02 28.50
CA GLU A 42 -9.63 9.88 27.55
C GLU A 42 -9.78 9.37 26.10
N GLU A 43 -9.67 8.07 25.89
CA GLU A 43 -9.92 7.46 24.58
C GLU A 43 -11.36 7.65 24.13
N GLN A 44 -12.34 7.60 25.06
CA GLN A 44 -13.72 7.88 24.74
C GLN A 44 -13.95 9.32 24.26
N LYS A 45 -13.26 10.32 24.85
CA LYS A 45 -13.33 11.71 24.37
C LYS A 45 -12.83 11.84 22.95
N ILE A 46 -11.72 11.15 22.61
CA ILE A 46 -11.17 11.13 21.25
C ILE A 46 -12.19 10.55 20.27
N VAL A 47 -12.78 9.40 20.61
CA VAL A 47 -13.81 8.72 19.80
C VAL A 47 -15.03 9.61 19.58
N SER A 48 -15.55 10.23 20.65
CA SER A 48 -16.73 11.11 20.60
C SER A 48 -16.47 12.36 19.76
N TYR A 49 -15.23 12.91 19.79
CA TYR A 49 -14.85 14.02 18.92
C TYR A 49 -15.00 13.66 17.44
N VAL A 50 -14.53 12.47 17.05
CA VAL A 50 -14.62 12.01 15.65
C VAL A 50 -16.08 11.93 15.20
N ASP A 51 -16.97 11.34 16.03
CA ASP A 51 -18.39 11.22 15.71
C ASP A 51 -19.08 12.58 15.50
N ALA A 52 -18.70 13.58 16.30
CA ALA A 52 -19.28 14.91 16.23
C ALA A 52 -18.83 15.75 15.02
N HIS A 53 -17.75 15.35 14.32
CA HIS A 53 -17.13 16.20 13.27
C HIS A 53 -17.11 15.54 11.87
N MET A 54 -17.91 14.49 11.65
CA MET A 54 -17.89 13.77 10.37
C MET A 54 -18.34 14.61 9.16
N GLU A 55 -19.22 15.57 9.37
CA GLU A 55 -19.60 16.49 8.28
C GLU A 55 -18.43 17.40 7.85
N GLU A 56 -17.62 17.85 8.82
CA GLU A 56 -16.40 18.60 8.50
C GLU A 56 -15.40 17.75 7.73
N VAL A 57 -15.27 16.45 8.08
CA VAL A 57 -14.42 15.49 7.34
C VAL A 57 -14.85 15.43 5.89
N VAL A 58 -16.14 15.23 5.63
CA VAL A 58 -16.68 15.13 4.25
C VAL A 58 -16.51 16.45 3.51
N ALA A 59 -16.74 17.59 4.16
CA ALA A 59 -16.57 18.91 3.53
C ALA A 59 -15.11 19.20 3.13
N LEU A 60 -14.13 18.80 3.95
CA LEU A 60 -12.71 18.94 3.60
C LEU A 60 -12.30 17.93 2.51
N LEU A 61 -12.86 16.71 2.52
CA LEU A 61 -12.67 15.73 1.47
C LEU A 61 -13.16 16.28 0.12
N GLU A 62 -14.36 16.84 0.07
CA GLU A 62 -14.91 17.47 -1.12
C GLU A 62 -13.99 18.57 -1.67
N LYS A 63 -13.51 19.48 -0.81
CA LYS A 63 -12.56 20.52 -1.20
C LYS A 63 -11.29 19.93 -1.81
N SER A 64 -10.72 18.89 -1.18
CA SER A 64 -9.51 18.23 -1.66
C SER A 64 -9.71 17.54 -3.01
N VAL A 65 -10.81 16.79 -3.16
CA VAL A 65 -11.15 16.06 -4.40
C VAL A 65 -11.41 17.02 -5.56
N ASN A 66 -12.04 18.16 -5.30
CA ASN A 66 -12.35 19.17 -6.29
C ASN A 66 -11.12 19.96 -6.82
N ILE A 67 -9.94 19.76 -6.20
CA ILE A 67 -8.65 20.22 -6.75
C ILE A 67 -8.07 19.09 -7.61
N GLU A 68 -7.96 19.33 -8.92
CA GLU A 68 -7.31 18.37 -9.83
C GLU A 68 -5.81 18.36 -9.60
N SER A 69 -5.27 17.21 -9.18
CA SER A 69 -3.87 17.04 -8.82
C SER A 69 -3.18 15.83 -9.47
N PRO A 70 -3.38 15.51 -10.76
CA PRO A 70 -2.51 14.51 -11.39
C PRO A 70 -1.06 14.96 -11.26
N THR A 71 -0.12 14.03 -11.13
CA THR A 71 1.29 14.33 -10.79
C THR A 71 1.92 15.40 -11.68
N GLU A 72 1.54 15.47 -12.96
CA GLU A 72 2.02 16.44 -13.94
C GLU A 72 1.40 17.84 -13.78
N ASN A 73 0.29 17.95 -13.04
CA ASN A 73 -0.32 19.26 -12.72
C ASN A 73 0.32 19.86 -11.46
N LEU A 74 1.51 20.43 -11.61
CA LEU A 74 2.30 20.96 -10.50
C LEU A 74 1.54 21.96 -9.64
N ALA A 75 0.74 22.83 -10.28
CA ALA A 75 -0.08 23.82 -9.59
C ALA A 75 -1.20 23.19 -8.77
N GLY A 76 -1.86 22.16 -9.30
CA GLY A 76 -2.91 21.42 -8.61
C GLY A 76 -2.39 20.62 -7.43
N VAL A 77 -1.27 19.91 -7.59
CA VAL A 77 -0.61 19.18 -6.50
C VAL A 77 -0.22 20.15 -5.38
N LYS A 78 0.41 21.27 -5.71
CA LYS A 78 0.75 22.30 -4.73
C LYS A 78 -0.49 22.89 -4.06
N ALA A 79 -1.59 23.08 -4.79
CA ALA A 79 -2.83 23.61 -4.24
C ALA A 79 -3.45 22.66 -3.19
N VAL A 80 -3.38 21.33 -3.40
CA VAL A 80 -3.79 20.36 -2.36
C VAL A 80 -2.88 20.47 -1.13
N GLY A 81 -1.56 20.59 -1.31
CA GLY A 81 -0.64 20.81 -0.19
C GLY A 81 -0.96 22.09 0.56
N MET A 82 -1.27 23.18 -0.14
CA MET A 82 -1.64 24.46 0.49
C MET A 82 -3.01 24.45 1.15
N LEU A 83 -3.92 23.55 0.77
CA LEU A 83 -5.16 23.30 1.49
C LEU A 83 -4.89 22.69 2.88
N PHE A 84 -3.96 21.71 2.97
CA PHE A 84 -3.63 21.06 4.25
C PHE A 84 -2.65 21.85 5.12
N LYS A 85 -1.81 22.70 4.56
CA LYS A 85 -0.78 23.45 5.32
C LYS A 85 -1.38 24.21 6.51
N PRO A 86 -2.34 25.15 6.36
CA PRO A 86 -2.93 25.87 7.48
C PRO A 86 -3.69 24.95 8.45
N GLU A 87 -4.24 23.86 7.98
CA GLU A 87 -4.91 22.85 8.82
C GLU A 87 -3.93 22.21 9.82
N PHE A 88 -2.72 21.81 9.38
CA PHE A 88 -1.70 21.32 10.28
C PHE A 88 -1.14 22.42 11.21
N GLU A 89 -0.98 23.64 10.71
CA GLU A 89 -0.53 24.77 11.52
C GLU A 89 -1.52 25.06 12.66
N SER A 90 -2.84 24.92 12.43
CA SER A 90 -3.87 25.07 13.46
C SER A 90 -3.75 24.06 14.62
N LEU A 91 -3.12 22.90 14.37
CA LEU A 91 -2.83 21.89 15.39
C LEU A 91 -1.48 22.09 16.08
N GLY A 92 -0.78 23.19 15.77
CA GLY A 92 0.51 23.53 16.33
C GLY A 92 1.69 22.80 15.70
N PHE A 93 1.57 22.38 14.44
CA PHE A 93 2.70 21.92 13.63
C PHE A 93 3.41 23.11 12.97
N THR A 94 4.71 22.98 12.75
CA THR A 94 5.44 23.83 11.81
C THR A 94 5.36 23.17 10.44
N ALA A 95 4.61 23.77 9.51
CA ALA A 95 4.38 23.21 8.19
C ALA A 95 5.11 24.01 7.10
N LYS A 96 5.83 23.31 6.21
CA LYS A 96 6.55 23.91 5.08
C LYS A 96 6.31 23.12 3.80
N TRP A 97 6.26 23.85 2.69
CA TRP A 97 6.30 23.25 1.36
C TRP A 97 7.76 23.08 0.95
N ILE A 98 8.09 21.90 0.43
CA ILE A 98 9.42 21.56 -0.09
C ILE A 98 9.30 21.52 -1.61
N GLU A 99 9.93 22.49 -2.28
CA GLU A 99 9.96 22.54 -3.75
C GLU A 99 10.89 21.47 -4.29
N MET A 100 10.50 20.84 -5.41
CA MET A 100 11.41 20.02 -6.19
C MET A 100 12.19 20.85 -7.21
N PRO A 101 13.41 20.42 -7.58
CA PRO A 101 14.15 21.03 -8.69
C PRO A 101 13.30 21.09 -9.96
N ALA A 102 13.34 22.22 -10.68
CA ALA A 102 12.48 22.47 -11.83
C ALA A 102 12.62 21.41 -12.95
N GLU A 103 13.85 20.91 -13.13
CA GLU A 103 14.17 19.85 -14.10
C GLU A 103 13.46 18.52 -13.82
N MET A 104 13.06 18.27 -12.58
CA MET A 104 12.30 17.07 -12.22
C MET A 104 10.84 17.13 -12.66
N LYS A 105 10.32 18.32 -12.97
CA LYS A 105 8.92 18.53 -13.34
C LYS A 105 7.95 17.91 -12.33
N ARG A 106 8.21 18.13 -11.04
CA ARG A 106 7.38 17.70 -9.91
C ARG A 106 7.13 18.88 -8.98
N ALA A 107 5.93 18.91 -8.38
CA ALA A 107 5.49 20.06 -7.58
C ALA A 107 6.24 20.19 -6.26
N GLY A 108 6.53 19.08 -5.61
CA GLY A 108 7.13 19.07 -4.28
C GLY A 108 6.24 18.42 -3.22
N HIS A 109 6.54 18.66 -1.96
CA HIS A 109 5.95 17.93 -0.83
C HIS A 109 5.53 18.88 0.28
N LEU A 110 4.52 18.49 1.07
CA LEU A 110 4.20 19.14 2.33
C LEU A 110 4.83 18.36 3.48
N LEU A 111 5.68 19.03 4.26
CA LEU A 111 6.24 18.50 5.50
C LEU A 111 5.69 19.32 6.67
N ALA A 112 5.07 18.64 7.65
CA ALA A 112 4.61 19.25 8.89
C ALA A 112 5.23 18.52 10.09
N GLU A 113 5.89 19.25 10.97
CA GLU A 113 6.60 18.71 12.12
C GLU A 113 6.06 19.29 13.43
N LYS A 114 5.76 18.44 14.38
CA LYS A 114 5.46 18.79 15.77
C LYS A 114 6.48 18.15 16.67
N THR A 115 7.23 18.98 17.39
CA THR A 115 8.26 18.52 18.31
C THR A 115 7.72 18.53 19.74
N GLY A 116 7.93 17.45 20.46
CA GLY A 116 7.61 17.28 21.86
C GLY A 116 8.70 16.48 22.56
N THR A 117 8.47 16.17 23.83
CA THR A 117 9.44 15.44 24.68
C THR A 117 8.95 14.05 25.06
N LYS A 118 7.72 13.68 24.70
CA LYS A 118 7.07 12.45 25.18
C LYS A 118 6.82 11.45 24.05
N GLY A 119 7.03 10.18 24.40
CA GLY A 119 6.68 9.05 23.57
C GLY A 119 7.54 8.89 22.32
N LYS A 120 7.15 7.95 21.48
CA LYS A 120 7.80 7.69 20.20
C LYS A 120 7.55 8.82 19.21
N ARG A 121 8.52 9.08 18.34
CA ARG A 121 8.32 9.93 17.16
C ARG A 121 7.73 9.09 16.04
N ILE A 122 6.57 9.50 15.56
CA ILE A 122 5.84 8.79 14.50
C ILE A 122 5.92 9.61 13.21
N LEU A 123 6.29 8.94 12.12
CA LEU A 123 6.19 9.48 10.78
C LEU A 123 4.85 9.03 10.17
N LEU A 124 4.02 9.98 9.76
CA LEU A 124 2.76 9.77 9.08
C LEU A 124 2.93 10.11 7.60
N LEU A 125 2.61 9.16 6.72
CA LEU A 125 2.81 9.27 5.28
C LEU A 125 1.49 9.30 4.52
N GLY A 126 1.41 10.21 3.55
CA GLY A 126 0.38 10.25 2.54
C GLY A 126 0.90 10.88 1.27
N HIS A 127 0.07 10.90 0.21
CA HIS A 127 0.36 11.64 -1.01
C HIS A 127 -0.82 12.52 -1.44
N ILE A 128 -0.53 13.54 -2.24
CA ILE A 128 -1.49 14.57 -2.66
C ILE A 128 -1.63 14.69 -4.17
N ASP A 129 -0.86 13.91 -4.92
CA ASP A 129 -1.04 13.73 -6.34
C ASP A 129 -2.02 12.59 -6.65
N THR A 130 -2.38 12.42 -7.91
CA THR A 130 -3.29 11.38 -8.43
C THR A 130 -2.81 10.89 -9.78
N VAL A 131 -3.16 9.66 -10.17
CA VAL A 131 -2.87 9.13 -11.51
C VAL A 131 -3.70 9.87 -12.58
N LEU A 132 -4.99 10.04 -12.34
CA LEU A 132 -5.92 10.58 -13.30
C LEU A 132 -6.34 12.03 -12.96
N LYS A 133 -6.99 12.66 -13.91
CA LYS A 133 -7.70 13.93 -13.77
C LYS A 133 -9.18 13.75 -14.11
N GLY A 134 -10.02 14.66 -13.65
CA GLY A 134 -11.30 14.95 -14.26
C GLY A 134 -12.54 14.75 -13.40
N GLU A 135 -12.67 13.74 -12.55
CA GLU A 135 -13.91 13.55 -11.78
C GLU A 135 -13.92 14.40 -10.52
N LYS A 136 -14.93 15.29 -10.42
CA LYS A 136 -15.22 16.10 -9.24
C LYS A 136 -15.93 15.26 -8.19
N PHE A 137 -15.90 15.74 -6.94
CA PHE A 137 -16.62 15.13 -5.85
C PHE A 137 -18.12 15.05 -6.13
N ARG A 138 -18.70 13.90 -5.89
CA ARG A 138 -20.16 13.68 -5.82
C ARG A 138 -20.46 12.62 -4.77
N ARG A 139 -21.57 12.78 -4.06
CA ARG A 139 -22.01 11.84 -3.05
C ARG A 139 -23.26 11.10 -3.51
N GLU A 140 -23.28 9.78 -3.32
CA GLU A 140 -24.42 8.90 -3.61
C GLU A 140 -24.59 7.95 -2.43
N GLY A 141 -25.55 8.23 -1.56
CA GLY A 141 -25.76 7.48 -0.33
C GLY A 141 -24.55 7.52 0.60
N ASN A 142 -24.00 6.35 0.91
CA ASN A 142 -22.81 6.18 1.74
C ASN A 142 -21.48 6.21 0.93
N LYS A 143 -21.54 6.41 -0.38
CA LYS A 143 -20.35 6.50 -1.22
C LYS A 143 -20.10 7.94 -1.66
N ALA A 144 -18.84 8.32 -1.63
CA ALA A 144 -18.35 9.52 -2.29
C ALA A 144 -17.44 9.13 -3.45
N TYR A 145 -17.63 9.75 -4.60
CA TYR A 145 -16.91 9.51 -5.83
C TYR A 145 -16.05 10.72 -6.18
N GLY A 146 -14.96 10.49 -6.90
CA GLY A 146 -14.10 11.52 -7.44
C GLY A 146 -12.67 11.03 -7.62
N THR A 147 -11.92 11.67 -8.49
CA THR A 147 -10.53 11.25 -8.79
C THR A 147 -9.62 11.41 -7.58
N GLY A 148 -8.89 10.35 -7.24
CA GLY A 148 -7.97 10.30 -6.11
C GLY A 148 -8.66 10.25 -4.75
N ILE A 149 -9.98 9.98 -4.71
CA ILE A 149 -10.72 10.01 -3.44
C ILE A 149 -10.32 8.85 -2.54
N SER A 150 -10.12 7.66 -3.08
CA SER A 150 -9.67 6.47 -2.37
C SER A 150 -8.15 6.41 -2.31
N ASP A 151 -7.48 6.89 -3.35
CA ASP A 151 -6.03 6.86 -3.54
C ASP A 151 -5.47 8.29 -3.75
N MET A 152 -5.06 9.01 -2.66
CA MET A 152 -5.39 8.65 -1.28
C MET A 152 -5.94 9.86 -0.50
N LYS A 153 -6.73 10.75 -1.17
CA LYS A 153 -7.22 11.99 -0.52
C LYS A 153 -8.03 11.72 0.75
N ALA A 154 -8.90 10.69 0.75
CA ALA A 154 -9.60 10.30 1.97
C ALA A 154 -8.66 9.71 3.05
N GLY A 155 -7.56 9.07 2.67
CA GLY A 155 -6.52 8.65 3.60
C GLY A 155 -5.85 9.84 4.31
N ASN A 156 -5.60 10.92 3.58
CA ASN A 156 -5.07 12.16 4.17
C ASN A 156 -6.05 12.75 5.20
N LEU A 157 -7.38 12.61 4.97
CA LEU A 157 -8.39 13.03 5.95
C LEU A 157 -8.39 12.13 7.19
N VAL A 158 -8.21 10.80 7.01
CA VAL A 158 -8.07 9.87 8.16
C VAL A 158 -6.91 10.30 9.04
N LEU A 159 -5.74 10.55 8.43
CA LEU A 159 -4.55 11.04 9.12
C LEU A 159 -4.82 12.36 9.85
N PHE A 160 -5.32 13.35 9.13
CA PHE A 160 -5.51 14.70 9.65
C PHE A 160 -6.54 14.75 10.79
N TYR A 161 -7.72 14.15 10.61
CA TYR A 161 -8.76 14.15 11.64
C TYR A 161 -8.43 13.27 12.86
N ALA A 162 -7.59 12.25 12.71
CA ALA A 162 -7.02 11.56 13.86
C ALA A 162 -6.15 12.49 14.71
N LEU A 163 -5.30 13.31 14.08
CA LEU A 163 -4.51 14.32 14.79
C LEU A 163 -5.38 15.45 15.38
N LYS A 164 -6.43 15.89 14.66
CA LYS A 164 -7.38 16.91 15.13
C LYS A 164 -8.13 16.45 16.37
N ALA A 165 -8.56 15.17 16.41
CA ALA A 165 -9.18 14.58 17.59
C ALA A 165 -8.25 14.52 18.80
N LEU A 166 -6.98 14.16 18.58
CA LEU A 166 -5.94 14.18 19.63
C LEU A 166 -5.62 15.60 20.12
N HIS A 167 -5.64 16.59 19.22
CA HIS A 167 -5.45 17.97 19.57
C HIS A 167 -6.58 18.51 20.46
N ALA A 168 -7.81 18.24 20.09
CA ALA A 168 -9.01 18.73 20.77
C ALA A 168 -9.10 18.29 22.24
N ASN A 169 -8.61 17.10 22.58
CA ASN A 169 -8.58 16.62 23.97
C ASN A 169 -7.23 16.84 24.68
N GLY A 170 -6.31 17.57 24.07
CA GLY A 170 -4.99 17.88 24.62
C GLY A 170 -3.95 16.75 24.53
N SER A 171 -4.31 15.58 23.97
CA SER A 171 -3.41 14.43 23.87
C SER A 171 -2.27 14.61 22.86
N LEU A 172 -2.37 15.59 21.97
CA LEU A 172 -1.32 15.94 21.01
C LEU A 172 -0.22 16.82 21.62
N LYS A 173 -0.43 17.35 22.85
CA LYS A 173 0.56 18.18 23.53
C LYS A 173 1.82 17.37 23.86
N ASP A 174 3.00 17.95 23.58
CA ASP A 174 4.31 17.35 23.81
C ASP A 174 4.58 16.04 23.05
N ARG A 175 3.85 15.76 21.98
CA ARG A 175 4.10 14.58 21.12
C ARG A 175 5.05 14.90 19.97
N ASN A 176 5.81 13.88 19.55
CA ASN A 176 6.73 13.96 18.43
C ASN A 176 6.06 13.34 17.20
N ILE A 177 5.61 14.15 16.24
CA ILE A 177 4.94 13.68 15.03
C ILE A 177 5.49 14.44 13.82
N ILE A 178 5.83 13.69 12.78
CA ILE A 178 6.17 14.20 11.47
C ILE A 178 5.10 13.73 10.49
N VAL A 179 4.55 14.64 9.71
CA VAL A 179 3.65 14.33 8.59
C VAL A 179 4.37 14.68 7.31
N MET A 180 4.39 13.75 6.36
CA MET A 180 4.92 13.96 5.02
C MET A 180 3.84 13.61 4.00
N LEU A 181 3.38 14.60 3.24
CA LEU A 181 2.49 14.40 2.10
C LEU A 181 3.28 14.63 0.83
N THR A 182 3.55 13.55 0.09
CA THR A 182 4.31 13.61 -1.16
C THR A 182 3.44 14.05 -2.31
N GLY A 183 4.02 14.74 -3.28
CA GLY A 183 3.30 15.22 -4.45
C GLY A 183 3.75 14.54 -5.74
N ASP A 184 4.36 13.35 -5.64
CA ASP A 184 4.83 12.58 -6.78
C ASP A 184 4.88 11.06 -6.48
N GLU A 185 3.95 10.56 -5.67
CA GLU A 185 3.87 9.12 -5.39
C GLU A 185 3.55 8.35 -6.67
N GLU A 186 2.53 8.78 -7.37
CA GLU A 186 1.96 8.13 -8.55
C GLU A 186 2.90 8.13 -9.77
N SER A 187 3.75 9.15 -9.85
CA SER A 187 4.77 9.26 -10.90
C SER A 187 6.01 9.96 -10.35
N GLY A 188 6.80 9.20 -9.59
CA GLY A 188 7.94 9.76 -8.87
C GLY A 188 8.99 10.43 -9.74
N GLY A 189 9.47 11.58 -9.29
CA GLY A 189 10.51 12.35 -9.96
C GLY A 189 11.85 11.61 -10.05
N ASN A 190 12.64 11.94 -11.04
CA ASN A 190 14.01 11.45 -11.21
C ASN A 190 15.02 12.60 -11.06
N PRO A 191 16.15 12.38 -10.34
CA PRO A 191 16.52 11.14 -9.62
C PRO A 191 15.65 10.90 -8.37
N ARG A 192 15.35 9.64 -8.09
CA ARG A 192 14.54 9.23 -6.92
C ARG A 192 15.16 9.64 -5.59
N GLU A 193 16.46 9.67 -5.52
CA GLU A 193 17.24 10.09 -4.35
C GLU A 193 16.92 11.53 -3.94
N ILE A 194 16.62 12.41 -4.90
CA ILE A 194 16.21 13.79 -4.63
C ILE A 194 14.74 13.82 -4.21
N SER A 195 13.86 13.14 -4.95
CA SER A 195 12.43 13.11 -4.69
C SER A 195 12.11 12.53 -3.30
N ARG A 196 12.79 11.51 -2.86
CA ARG A 196 12.56 10.84 -1.56
C ARG A 196 13.49 11.29 -0.43
N ARG A 197 14.42 12.24 -0.68
CA ARG A 197 15.41 12.71 0.28
C ARG A 197 14.81 13.16 1.62
N ASP A 198 13.77 13.96 1.56
CA ASP A 198 13.21 14.57 2.77
C ASP A 198 12.36 13.57 3.56
N MET A 199 11.69 12.62 2.88
CA MET A 199 11.02 11.47 3.50
C MET A 199 12.02 10.56 4.21
N ILE A 200 13.13 10.22 3.57
CA ILE A 200 14.21 9.42 4.16
C ILE A 200 14.81 10.14 5.37
N ALA A 201 15.00 11.45 5.29
CA ALA A 201 15.49 12.26 6.41
C ALA A 201 14.49 12.28 7.58
N ALA A 202 13.18 12.33 7.31
CA ALA A 202 12.13 12.24 8.32
C ALA A 202 12.11 10.84 8.98
N ALA A 203 12.24 9.78 8.20
CA ALA A 203 12.31 8.42 8.70
C ALA A 203 13.49 8.20 9.66
N LYS A 204 14.68 8.70 9.31
CA LYS A 204 15.88 8.62 10.18
C LYS A 204 15.73 9.31 11.53
N LYS A 205 14.76 10.20 11.68
CA LYS A 205 14.43 10.89 12.94
C LYS A 205 13.26 10.23 13.67
N SER A 206 12.64 9.20 13.11
CA SER A 206 11.40 8.61 13.61
C SER A 206 11.63 7.18 14.11
N ASP A 207 10.77 6.71 15.02
CA ASP A 207 10.83 5.38 15.60
C ASP A 207 9.98 4.37 14.80
N LEU A 208 8.94 4.85 14.14
CA LEU A 208 8.06 4.05 13.28
C LEU A 208 7.32 4.94 12.26
N ALA A 209 6.74 4.31 11.24
CA ALA A 209 5.92 4.97 10.23
C ALA A 209 4.51 4.37 10.14
N LEU A 210 3.53 5.23 9.86
CA LEU A 210 2.17 4.86 9.51
C LEU A 210 1.81 5.50 8.16
N SER A 211 1.35 4.71 7.20
CA SER A 211 0.99 5.18 5.87
C SER A 211 -0.50 4.99 5.59
N PHE A 212 -1.09 5.97 4.93
CA PHE A 212 -2.54 6.11 4.81
C PHE A 212 -3.05 5.83 3.40
N GLU A 213 -2.38 4.93 2.71
CA GLU A 213 -2.88 4.34 1.47
C GLU A 213 -4.25 3.68 1.68
N ASN A 214 -4.99 3.48 0.60
CA ASN A 214 -6.27 2.80 0.68
C ASN A 214 -6.14 1.45 1.42
N GLY A 215 -7.13 1.14 2.25
CA GLY A 215 -7.11 -0.03 3.11
C GLY A 215 -8.44 -0.78 3.12
N GLY A 216 -8.45 -1.91 3.81
CA GLY A 216 -9.65 -2.69 4.08
C GLY A 216 -10.17 -2.47 5.50
N SER A 217 -11.44 -2.83 5.75
CA SER A 217 -12.04 -2.66 7.08
C SER A 217 -11.47 -3.60 8.14
N GLY A 218 -10.92 -4.75 7.76
CA GLY A 218 -10.39 -5.80 8.63
C GLY A 218 -8.96 -6.22 8.33
N ILE A 219 -8.23 -5.45 7.53
CA ILE A 219 -6.84 -5.75 7.15
C ILE A 219 -5.97 -4.50 7.23
N ALA A 220 -4.66 -4.71 7.40
CA ALA A 220 -3.63 -3.67 7.26
C ALA A 220 -2.39 -4.25 6.57
N THR A 221 -1.61 -3.41 5.91
CA THR A 221 -0.50 -3.82 5.07
C THR A 221 0.81 -3.83 5.86
N VAL A 222 1.36 -5.01 6.10
CA VAL A 222 2.65 -5.22 6.78
C VAL A 222 3.81 -5.39 5.82
N ALA A 223 3.52 -5.53 4.52
CA ALA A 223 4.52 -5.76 3.48
C ALA A 223 4.01 -5.30 2.12
N ARG A 224 4.91 -4.77 1.27
CA ARG A 224 4.65 -4.38 -0.12
C ARG A 224 5.72 -4.95 -1.03
N ARG A 225 5.34 -5.50 -2.17
CA ARG A 225 6.31 -5.96 -3.15
C ARG A 225 6.96 -4.78 -3.85
N GLY A 226 8.30 -4.82 -3.95
CA GLY A 226 9.07 -3.89 -4.76
C GLY A 226 8.93 -4.17 -6.26
N SER A 227 9.47 -3.27 -7.06
CA SER A 227 9.49 -3.35 -8.53
C SER A 227 10.88 -3.13 -9.10
N SER A 228 11.18 -3.81 -10.19
CA SER A 228 12.43 -3.67 -10.95
C SER A 228 12.16 -4.01 -12.42
N GLY A 229 12.78 -3.26 -13.31
CA GLY A 229 12.77 -3.60 -14.73
C GLY A 229 13.97 -4.49 -15.10
N TRP A 230 13.86 -5.25 -16.20
CA TRP A 230 14.97 -5.95 -16.81
C TRP A 230 14.87 -5.90 -18.33
N THR A 231 16.05 -5.90 -18.98
CA THR A 231 16.16 -5.96 -20.43
C THR A 231 17.19 -7.04 -20.78
N LEU A 232 16.75 -8.00 -21.60
CA LEU A 232 17.59 -9.04 -22.20
C LEU A 232 17.86 -8.66 -23.64
N GLU A 233 19.11 -8.56 -24.02
CA GLU A 233 19.59 -8.41 -25.39
C GLU A 233 20.31 -9.67 -25.81
N VAL A 234 19.90 -10.25 -26.94
CA VAL A 234 20.52 -11.41 -27.54
C VAL A 234 21.03 -11.04 -28.93
N THR A 235 22.23 -11.46 -29.27
CA THR A 235 22.84 -11.28 -30.57
C THR A 235 23.31 -12.62 -31.15
N ALA A 236 23.31 -12.74 -32.47
CA ALA A 236 23.80 -13.92 -33.18
C ALA A 236 24.33 -13.55 -34.56
N LYS A 237 25.02 -14.48 -35.20
CA LYS A 237 25.34 -14.36 -36.61
C LYS A 237 24.11 -14.41 -37.47
N THR A 238 24.04 -13.63 -38.53
CA THR A 238 22.98 -13.64 -39.54
C THR A 238 23.50 -14.23 -40.86
N GLY A 239 22.57 -14.78 -41.65
CA GLY A 239 22.87 -15.38 -42.93
C GLY A 239 21.68 -16.16 -43.47
N HIS A 240 21.83 -16.88 -44.58
CA HIS A 240 20.76 -17.66 -45.16
C HIS A 240 20.27 -18.77 -44.20
N SER A 241 18.97 -18.94 -44.02
CA SER A 241 18.37 -19.87 -43.07
C SER A 241 18.78 -21.33 -43.22
N SER A 242 19.15 -21.77 -44.46
CA SER A 242 19.71 -23.13 -44.70
C SER A 242 21.04 -23.42 -44.01
N ALA A 243 21.71 -22.39 -43.48
CA ALA A 243 22.97 -22.52 -42.76
C ALA A 243 22.77 -22.62 -41.23
N ILE A 244 21.54 -22.42 -40.71
CA ILE A 244 21.26 -22.50 -39.28
C ILE A 244 21.68 -23.88 -38.72
N PHE A 245 22.17 -23.91 -37.49
CA PHE A 245 22.73 -25.06 -36.78
C PHE A 245 24.08 -25.58 -37.32
N ARG A 246 24.62 -25.02 -38.39
CA ARG A 246 26.02 -25.32 -38.79
C ARG A 246 26.95 -24.65 -37.77
N GLU A 247 28.10 -25.27 -37.53
CA GLU A 247 29.13 -24.76 -36.62
C GLU A 247 29.53 -23.28 -36.92
N THR A 248 29.59 -22.92 -38.20
CA THR A 248 29.94 -21.55 -38.65
C THR A 248 28.82 -20.52 -38.41
N MET A 249 27.55 -20.94 -38.26
CA MET A 249 26.38 -20.07 -38.12
C MET A 249 25.84 -20.06 -36.70
N GLY A 250 25.65 -21.20 -36.08
CA GLY A 250 25.05 -21.36 -34.77
C GLY A 250 23.55 -21.38 -34.80
N SER A 251 22.89 -21.02 -33.66
CA SER A 251 21.45 -21.25 -33.39
C SER A 251 20.56 -20.07 -33.73
N GLY A 252 21.13 -18.86 -33.92
CA GLY A 252 20.34 -17.66 -34.14
C GLY A 252 19.74 -17.06 -32.86
N ALA A 253 19.49 -15.76 -32.88
CA ALA A 253 19.13 -14.99 -31.67
C ALA A 253 17.77 -15.38 -31.08
N ILE A 254 16.78 -15.78 -31.90
CA ILE A 254 15.44 -16.14 -31.41
C ILE A 254 15.47 -17.45 -30.60
N PHE A 255 16.20 -18.47 -31.03
CA PHE A 255 16.33 -19.72 -30.26
C PHE A 255 17.02 -19.48 -28.92
N GLU A 256 18.05 -18.63 -28.88
CA GLU A 256 18.74 -18.29 -27.62
C GLU A 256 17.82 -17.50 -26.67
N ALA A 257 17.10 -16.50 -27.14
CA ALA A 257 16.14 -15.77 -26.34
C ALA A 257 15.03 -16.68 -25.78
N SER A 258 14.51 -17.58 -26.60
CA SER A 258 13.50 -18.57 -26.20
C SER A 258 14.04 -19.51 -25.11
N ARG A 259 15.28 -20.00 -25.26
CA ARG A 259 15.93 -20.83 -24.24
C ARG A 259 16.04 -20.07 -22.90
N ILE A 260 16.51 -18.83 -22.93
CA ILE A 260 16.68 -18.01 -21.71
C ILE A 260 15.34 -17.78 -21.03
N ILE A 261 14.32 -17.34 -21.76
CA ILE A 261 12.98 -17.07 -21.20
C ILE A 261 12.38 -18.34 -20.62
N ASN A 262 12.50 -19.47 -21.34
CA ASN A 262 12.00 -20.75 -20.82
C ASN A 262 12.74 -21.18 -19.55
N GLN A 263 14.07 -20.97 -19.48
CA GLN A 263 14.83 -21.27 -18.26
C GLN A 263 14.47 -20.33 -17.10
N PHE A 264 14.16 -19.05 -17.35
CA PHE A 264 13.60 -18.16 -16.31
C PHE A 264 12.29 -18.75 -15.77
N TYR A 265 11.38 -19.13 -16.66
CA TYR A 265 10.11 -19.73 -16.26
C TYR A 265 10.31 -21.00 -15.44
N GLU A 266 11.11 -21.96 -15.89
CA GLU A 266 11.32 -23.22 -15.18
C GLU A 266 12.07 -23.08 -13.85
N THR A 267 12.99 -22.10 -13.74
CA THR A 267 13.84 -21.93 -12.56
C THR A 267 13.24 -21.04 -11.48
N LEU A 268 12.47 -20.01 -11.87
CA LEU A 268 12.07 -18.93 -10.96
C LEU A 268 10.59 -18.96 -10.60
N ARG A 269 9.73 -19.56 -11.43
CA ARG A 269 8.29 -19.63 -11.14
C ARG A 269 8.02 -20.43 -9.86
N GLY A 270 7.02 -19.97 -9.11
CA GLY A 270 6.59 -20.67 -7.88
C GLY A 270 7.33 -20.21 -6.62
N GLU A 271 8.33 -19.36 -6.72
CA GLU A 271 8.89 -18.70 -5.53
C GLU A 271 7.87 -17.72 -4.94
N LYS A 272 7.62 -17.83 -3.64
CA LYS A 272 6.54 -17.07 -2.98
C LYS A 272 6.76 -15.56 -3.11
N TYR A 273 5.72 -14.85 -3.51
CA TYR A 273 5.70 -13.38 -3.75
C TYR A 273 6.60 -12.89 -4.87
N LEU A 274 7.26 -13.78 -5.59
CA LEU A 274 8.02 -13.45 -6.78
C LEU A 274 7.11 -13.48 -8.01
N THR A 275 7.14 -12.42 -8.80
CA THR A 275 6.61 -12.44 -10.17
C THR A 275 7.61 -11.78 -11.11
N PHE A 276 7.74 -12.33 -12.30
CA PHE A 276 8.52 -11.76 -13.38
C PHE A 276 7.74 -11.93 -14.69
N ASN A 277 7.69 -10.88 -15.48
CA ASN A 277 6.89 -10.84 -16.69
C ASN A 277 7.75 -10.39 -17.88
N PRO A 278 7.98 -11.22 -18.90
CA PRO A 278 8.49 -10.76 -20.19
C PRO A 278 7.36 -10.04 -20.93
N ALA A 279 7.30 -8.72 -20.77
CA ALA A 279 6.17 -7.91 -21.24
C ALA A 279 6.24 -7.61 -22.75
N LEU A 280 7.45 -7.56 -23.30
CA LEU A 280 7.69 -7.23 -24.71
C LEU A 280 8.87 -8.04 -25.24
N ILE A 281 8.70 -8.66 -26.40
CA ILE A 281 9.74 -9.35 -27.13
C ILE A 281 9.71 -8.94 -28.60
N ALA A 282 10.87 -8.61 -29.18
CA ALA A 282 11.02 -8.37 -30.59
C ALA A 282 12.33 -9.01 -31.11
N GLY A 283 12.27 -9.63 -32.30
CA GLY A 283 13.42 -10.32 -32.89
C GLY A 283 13.44 -10.23 -34.38
N GLY A 284 14.65 -10.12 -34.97
CA GLY A 284 14.81 -10.01 -36.41
C GLY A 284 16.27 -9.82 -36.84
N THR A 285 16.47 -9.41 -38.10
CA THR A 285 17.78 -9.01 -38.62
C THR A 285 18.16 -7.61 -38.15
N GLU A 286 17.18 -6.73 -37.99
CA GLU A 286 17.35 -5.36 -37.53
C GLU A 286 16.32 -5.06 -36.44
N ILE A 287 16.73 -4.33 -35.39
CA ILE A 287 15.86 -3.87 -34.30
C ILE A 287 16.15 -2.41 -34.02
N GLU A 288 15.10 -1.61 -34.04
CA GLU A 288 15.12 -0.22 -33.62
C GLU A 288 14.31 -0.06 -32.32
N THR A 289 14.89 0.63 -31.35
CA THR A 289 14.22 0.99 -30.09
C THR A 289 13.91 2.47 -30.08
N LYS A 290 12.64 2.85 -29.91
CA LYS A 290 12.22 4.24 -29.83
C LYS A 290 11.23 4.41 -28.68
N ASN A 291 11.58 5.23 -27.71
CA ASN A 291 10.81 5.39 -26.47
C ASN A 291 10.55 4.01 -25.81
N GLU A 292 9.27 3.71 -25.51
CA GLU A 292 8.85 2.43 -24.97
C GLU A 292 8.69 1.32 -26.02
N GLY A 293 8.69 1.68 -27.32
CA GLY A 293 8.45 0.75 -28.41
C GLY A 293 9.72 0.09 -28.94
N ILE A 294 9.54 -1.07 -29.58
CA ILE A 294 10.55 -1.80 -30.32
C ILE A 294 9.99 -2.19 -31.68
N THR A 295 10.71 -1.85 -32.76
CA THR A 295 10.38 -2.29 -34.11
C THR A 295 11.43 -3.30 -34.56
N ALA A 296 10.99 -4.42 -35.16
CA ALA A 296 11.87 -5.46 -35.68
C ALA A 296 11.56 -5.71 -37.16
N VAL A 297 12.60 -5.91 -37.95
CA VAL A 297 12.53 -6.28 -39.36
C VAL A 297 13.26 -7.60 -39.58
N GLY A 298 12.71 -8.48 -40.40
CA GLY A 298 13.31 -9.77 -40.70
C GLY A 298 12.67 -10.42 -41.94
N LYS A 299 13.33 -11.45 -42.48
CA LYS A 299 12.82 -12.27 -43.58
C LYS A 299 12.83 -13.74 -43.15
N SER A 300 11.85 -14.51 -43.60
CA SER A 300 11.70 -15.94 -43.24
C SER A 300 12.89 -16.83 -43.61
N ASN A 301 13.66 -16.44 -44.62
CA ASN A 301 14.84 -17.18 -45.08
C ASN A 301 16.18 -16.59 -44.55
N VAL A 302 16.14 -15.78 -43.48
CA VAL A 302 17.35 -15.17 -42.88
C VAL A 302 17.40 -15.52 -41.38
N VAL A 303 18.55 -15.95 -40.88
CA VAL A 303 18.79 -16.19 -39.47
C VAL A 303 18.75 -14.87 -38.71
N PRO A 304 17.91 -14.72 -37.67
CA PRO A 304 17.76 -13.47 -36.91
C PRO A 304 19.03 -13.14 -36.17
N ALA A 305 19.47 -11.88 -36.33
CA ALA A 305 20.69 -11.36 -35.72
C ALA A 305 20.51 -10.87 -34.28
N LYS A 306 19.30 -10.38 -33.93
CA LYS A 306 19.07 -9.73 -32.65
C LYS A 306 17.68 -10.07 -32.09
N VAL A 307 17.59 -10.16 -30.76
CA VAL A 307 16.35 -10.15 -29.99
C VAL A 307 16.49 -9.20 -28.81
N ILE A 308 15.46 -8.44 -28.53
CA ILE A 308 15.32 -7.67 -27.29
C ILE A 308 14.06 -8.15 -26.57
N VAL A 309 14.20 -8.42 -25.27
CA VAL A 309 13.08 -8.68 -24.37
C VAL A 309 13.13 -7.68 -23.24
N ARG A 310 11.97 -7.06 -22.94
CA ARG A 310 11.80 -6.19 -21.77
C ARG A 310 10.77 -6.80 -20.84
N GLY A 311 11.02 -6.69 -19.53
CA GLY A 311 10.11 -7.21 -18.53
C GLY A 311 10.20 -6.49 -17.21
N ASP A 312 9.28 -6.85 -16.31
CA ASP A 312 9.32 -6.42 -14.91
C ASP A 312 9.58 -7.60 -13.97
N LEU A 313 9.93 -7.27 -12.73
CA LEU A 313 10.21 -8.15 -11.63
C LEU A 313 9.56 -7.57 -10.38
N ARG A 314 8.76 -8.38 -9.65
CA ARG A 314 8.19 -8.02 -8.36
C ARG A 314 8.72 -8.98 -7.30
N PHE A 315 9.12 -8.43 -6.16
CA PHE A 315 9.82 -9.16 -5.09
C PHE A 315 9.39 -8.64 -3.72
N ILE A 316 9.54 -9.47 -2.69
CA ILE A 316 9.12 -9.14 -1.32
C ILE A 316 10.25 -8.57 -0.46
N SER A 317 11.51 -8.79 -0.85
CA SER A 317 12.68 -8.27 -0.17
C SER A 317 13.82 -7.99 -1.14
N GLU A 318 14.76 -7.14 -0.73
CA GLU A 318 15.94 -6.82 -1.54
C GLU A 318 16.85 -8.06 -1.72
N GLU A 319 16.90 -8.96 -0.72
CA GLU A 319 17.61 -10.22 -0.81
C GLU A 319 17.00 -11.12 -1.89
N GLN A 320 15.67 -11.21 -1.97
CA GLN A 320 14.98 -11.95 -3.02
C GLN A 320 15.30 -11.35 -4.40
N LYS A 321 15.23 -10.02 -4.54
CA LYS A 321 15.58 -9.31 -5.78
C LYS A 321 16.97 -9.70 -6.28
N GLU A 322 17.97 -9.58 -5.42
CA GLU A 322 19.35 -9.84 -5.82
C GLU A 322 19.61 -11.34 -6.07
N SER A 323 19.00 -12.24 -5.30
CA SER A 323 19.06 -13.69 -5.55
C SER A 323 18.50 -14.04 -6.93
N VAL A 324 17.33 -13.49 -7.27
CA VAL A 324 16.67 -13.72 -8.57
C VAL A 324 17.51 -13.15 -9.72
N ARG A 325 18.03 -11.92 -9.57
CA ARG A 325 18.89 -11.29 -10.55
C ARG A 325 20.18 -12.11 -10.79
N ALA A 326 20.75 -12.68 -9.73
CA ALA A 326 21.90 -13.57 -9.84
C ALA A 326 21.57 -14.82 -10.65
N LYS A 327 20.48 -15.51 -10.35
CA LYS A 327 19.99 -16.67 -11.12
C LYS A 327 19.74 -16.32 -12.59
N MET A 328 19.11 -15.15 -12.86
CA MET A 328 18.91 -14.68 -14.24
C MET A 328 20.26 -14.47 -14.97
N ARG A 329 21.26 -13.85 -14.31
CA ARG A 329 22.60 -13.67 -14.90
C ARG A 329 23.27 -15.01 -15.19
N GLU A 330 23.17 -15.99 -14.29
CA GLU A 330 23.72 -17.34 -14.48
C GLU A 330 23.10 -18.06 -15.68
N ILE A 331 21.81 -17.91 -15.90
CA ILE A 331 21.09 -18.48 -17.06
C ILE A 331 21.55 -17.81 -18.35
N VAL A 332 21.70 -16.48 -18.34
CA VAL A 332 22.12 -15.69 -19.49
C VAL A 332 23.60 -15.92 -19.85
N ALA A 333 24.45 -16.22 -18.87
CA ALA A 333 25.86 -16.51 -19.10
C ALA A 333 26.11 -17.78 -19.91
N LYS A 334 25.13 -18.69 -20.00
CA LYS A 334 25.19 -19.90 -20.84
C LYS A 334 24.58 -19.58 -22.21
N SER A 335 25.31 -19.78 -23.28
CA SER A 335 24.86 -19.43 -24.63
C SER A 335 24.82 -20.65 -25.56
N LEU A 336 23.85 -20.67 -26.46
CA LEU A 336 23.84 -21.59 -27.57
C LEU A 336 24.96 -21.26 -28.56
N PRO A 337 25.41 -22.23 -29.37
CA PRO A 337 26.47 -21.98 -30.35
C PRO A 337 26.17 -20.77 -31.25
N GLY A 338 27.15 -19.89 -31.41
CA GLY A 338 27.07 -18.72 -32.28
C GLY A 338 26.18 -17.57 -31.78
N THR A 339 25.82 -17.59 -30.50
CA THR A 339 25.01 -16.55 -29.87
C THR A 339 25.72 -15.89 -28.70
N SER A 340 25.24 -14.71 -28.30
CA SER A 340 25.67 -13.99 -27.10
C SER A 340 24.47 -13.28 -26.51
N ALA A 341 24.38 -13.22 -25.18
CA ALA A 341 23.29 -12.56 -24.48
C ALA A 341 23.80 -11.67 -23.34
N LYS A 342 23.08 -10.59 -23.07
CA LYS A 342 23.31 -9.67 -21.96
C LYS A 342 21.97 -9.33 -21.29
N ILE A 343 21.93 -9.35 -19.96
CA ILE A 343 20.79 -8.85 -19.19
C ILE A 343 21.22 -7.63 -18.38
N THR A 344 20.37 -6.61 -18.37
CA THR A 344 20.50 -5.41 -17.55
C THR A 344 19.26 -5.24 -16.69
N PHE A 345 19.42 -4.59 -15.54
CA PHE A 345 18.34 -4.33 -14.59
C PHE A 345 18.26 -2.84 -14.31
N SER A 346 17.04 -2.37 -14.06
CA SER A 346 16.77 -1.02 -13.54
C SER A 346 16.02 -1.15 -12.23
N ASP A 347 16.42 -0.35 -11.23
CA ASP A 347 15.70 -0.31 -9.96
C ASP A 347 14.45 0.57 -10.08
N GLY A 348 13.34 0.05 -9.56
CA GLY A 348 12.10 0.78 -9.38
C GLY A 348 11.89 1.15 -7.91
N ILE A 349 10.68 0.94 -7.40
CA ILE A 349 10.35 1.17 -5.99
C ILE A 349 10.86 0.00 -5.15
N PRO A 350 11.56 0.23 -4.02
CA PRO A 350 12.01 -0.84 -3.13
C PRO A 350 10.86 -1.67 -2.56
N SER A 351 11.16 -2.81 -1.96
CA SER A 351 10.19 -3.59 -1.21
C SER A 351 10.04 -3.08 0.24
N MET A 352 8.89 -3.37 0.83
CA MET A 352 8.65 -3.32 2.27
C MET A 352 8.49 -4.77 2.75
N PRO A 353 9.54 -5.40 3.30
CA PRO A 353 9.45 -6.79 3.76
C PRO A 353 8.62 -6.91 5.04
N PRO A 354 7.97 -8.07 5.30
CA PRO A 354 7.18 -8.32 6.50
C PRO A 354 8.09 -8.55 7.71
N THR A 355 8.42 -7.49 8.44
CA THR A 355 9.30 -7.54 9.61
C THR A 355 8.53 -7.78 10.91
N ALA A 356 9.21 -8.28 11.94
CA ALA A 356 8.64 -8.40 13.28
C ALA A 356 8.14 -7.06 13.85
N GLY A 357 8.82 -5.96 13.51
CA GLY A 357 8.41 -4.60 13.90
C GLY A 357 7.10 -4.18 13.26
N ASN A 358 6.89 -4.50 11.96
CA ASN A 358 5.63 -4.22 11.27
C ASN A 358 4.46 -4.99 11.91
N TYR A 359 4.67 -6.27 12.23
CA TYR A 359 3.67 -7.08 12.94
C TYR A 359 3.40 -6.60 14.36
N ALA A 360 4.40 -6.02 15.05
CA ALA A 360 4.18 -5.42 16.37
C ALA A 360 3.23 -4.21 16.28
N ILE A 361 3.38 -3.35 15.26
CA ILE A 361 2.47 -2.22 15.02
C ILE A 361 1.07 -2.74 14.65
N LEU A 362 0.98 -3.77 13.80
CA LEU A 362 -0.30 -4.41 13.46
C LEU A 362 -1.02 -4.95 14.71
N LYS A 363 -0.29 -5.56 15.64
CA LYS A 363 -0.86 -6.06 16.90
C LYS A 363 -1.46 -4.95 17.75
N GLU A 364 -0.83 -3.78 17.81
CA GLU A 364 -1.39 -2.61 18.50
C GLU A 364 -2.66 -2.10 17.80
N LEU A 365 -2.67 -2.04 16.46
CA LEU A 365 -3.85 -1.66 15.70
C LEU A 365 -5.00 -2.65 15.91
N ASP A 366 -4.71 -3.94 15.91
CA ASP A 366 -5.69 -5.00 16.18
C ASP A 366 -6.30 -4.86 17.58
N ALA A 367 -5.46 -4.62 18.60
CA ALA A 367 -5.95 -4.37 19.97
C ALA A 367 -6.86 -3.13 20.02
N VAL A 368 -6.47 -2.01 19.40
CA VAL A 368 -7.31 -0.82 19.29
C VAL A 368 -8.65 -1.13 18.62
N SER A 369 -8.62 -1.87 17.51
CA SER A 369 -9.81 -2.22 16.74
C SER A 369 -10.79 -3.08 17.56
N GLN A 370 -10.26 -4.07 18.29
CA GLN A 370 -11.07 -4.94 19.15
C GLN A 370 -11.65 -4.17 20.35
N ASP A 371 -10.85 -3.29 20.99
CA ASP A 371 -11.31 -2.46 22.11
C ASP A 371 -12.41 -1.47 21.70
N LEU A 372 -12.39 -1.01 20.44
CA LEU A 372 -13.45 -0.20 19.84
C LEU A 372 -14.68 -1.00 19.39
N GLY A 373 -14.62 -2.34 19.47
CA GLY A 373 -15.72 -3.21 19.00
C GLY A 373 -15.79 -3.34 17.47
N PHE A 374 -14.74 -2.98 16.73
CA PHE A 374 -14.69 -3.02 15.26
C PHE A 374 -14.18 -4.36 14.71
N GLY A 375 -13.85 -5.31 15.60
CA GLY A 375 -13.38 -6.63 15.25
C GLY A 375 -11.87 -6.67 14.96
N LYS A 376 -11.39 -7.86 14.57
CA LYS A 376 -10.00 -8.18 14.33
C LYS A 376 -9.44 -7.46 13.10
N ILE A 377 -8.15 -7.12 13.15
CA ILE A 377 -7.35 -6.69 11.99
C ILE A 377 -6.29 -7.74 11.69
N GLU A 378 -6.25 -8.19 10.45
CA GLU A 378 -5.27 -9.15 9.97
C GLU A 378 -4.27 -8.51 9.01
N ALA A 379 -3.13 -9.17 8.82
CA ALA A 379 -2.17 -8.76 7.81
C ALA A 379 -2.73 -9.06 6.41
N GLN A 380 -2.72 -8.06 5.54
CA GLN A 380 -3.04 -8.26 4.13
C GLN A 380 -1.97 -9.13 3.46
N ASP A 381 -2.39 -10.00 2.53
CA ASP A 381 -1.45 -10.78 1.73
C ASP A 381 -0.55 -9.84 0.90
N PRO A 382 0.77 -9.91 1.06
CA PRO A 382 1.70 -9.09 0.27
C PRO A 382 1.54 -9.26 -1.25
N GLY A 383 1.03 -10.39 -1.70
CA GLY A 383 0.74 -10.67 -3.10
C GLY A 383 -0.30 -9.73 -3.71
N GLU A 384 -1.18 -9.16 -2.90
CA GLU A 384 -2.25 -8.25 -3.31
C GLU A 384 -1.85 -6.76 -3.31
N ARG A 385 -0.63 -6.43 -2.83
CA ARG A 385 -0.17 -5.03 -2.75
C ARG A 385 1.02 -4.77 -3.65
N GLY A 386 0.92 -3.68 -4.41
CA GLY A 386 2.04 -3.08 -5.12
C GLY A 386 2.97 -2.30 -4.18
N ALA A 387 4.01 -1.71 -4.73
CA ALA A 387 4.89 -0.79 -4.01
C ALA A 387 4.14 0.51 -3.62
N GLY A 388 4.76 1.33 -2.76
CA GLY A 388 4.26 2.64 -2.33
C GLY A 388 5.34 3.38 -1.56
N ASP A 389 5.07 4.61 -1.18
CA ASP A 389 6.05 5.51 -0.56
C ASP A 389 6.72 4.94 0.71
N ILE A 390 5.98 4.24 1.54
CA ILE A 390 6.53 3.61 2.76
C ILE A 390 7.67 2.62 2.45
N SER A 391 7.69 2.06 1.25
CA SER A 391 8.74 1.13 0.81
C SER A 391 10.13 1.77 0.79
N TYR A 392 10.23 3.09 0.51
CA TYR A 392 11.52 3.79 0.49
C TYR A 392 12.18 3.95 1.86
N ILE A 393 11.42 3.75 2.92
CA ILE A 393 11.91 3.87 4.29
C ILE A 393 11.85 2.57 5.09
N ALA A 394 11.37 1.50 4.48
CA ALA A 394 11.14 0.21 5.15
C ALA A 394 12.43 -0.48 5.66
N ASN A 395 13.59 -0.12 5.09
CA ASN A 395 14.90 -0.56 5.56
C ASN A 395 15.48 0.31 6.69
N ILE A 396 14.80 1.41 7.06
CA ILE A 396 15.24 2.36 8.08
C ILE A 396 14.43 2.17 9.37
N ILE A 397 13.11 2.12 9.24
CA ILE A 397 12.18 1.99 10.38
C ILE A 397 11.04 1.03 10.03
N SER A 398 10.48 0.41 11.06
CA SER A 398 9.27 -0.39 10.90
C SER A 398 8.06 0.47 10.61
N GLY A 399 7.12 -0.07 9.84
CA GLY A 399 5.92 0.66 9.47
C GLY A 399 4.69 -0.22 9.27
N LEU A 400 3.54 0.43 9.17
CA LEU A 400 2.26 -0.17 8.82
C LEU A 400 1.57 0.71 7.79
N ASP A 401 0.97 0.09 6.79
CA ASP A 401 0.31 0.80 5.71
C ASP A 401 -1.13 0.30 5.48
N GLY A 402 -1.87 0.94 4.58
CA GLY A 402 -3.27 0.62 4.33
C GLY A 402 -4.20 1.10 5.45
N LEU A 403 -3.84 2.19 6.13
CA LEU A 403 -4.61 2.77 7.23
C LEU A 403 -5.66 3.81 6.76
N GLY A 404 -5.68 4.12 5.48
CA GLY A 404 -6.57 5.12 4.89
C GLY A 404 -8.00 4.63 4.70
N ALA A 405 -8.71 5.27 3.78
CA ALA A 405 -10.10 4.99 3.53
C ALA A 405 -10.32 3.62 2.86
N THR A 406 -11.45 3.02 3.16
CA THR A 406 -11.96 1.88 2.38
C THR A 406 -12.70 2.42 1.15
N GLY A 407 -12.42 1.85 -0.01
CA GLY A 407 -12.99 2.28 -1.26
C GLY A 407 -12.64 1.33 -2.40
N GLY A 408 -12.71 1.83 -3.61
CA GLY A 408 -12.34 1.05 -4.80
C GLY A 408 -12.27 1.91 -6.06
N GLY A 409 -11.82 1.28 -7.14
CA GLY A 409 -11.69 1.94 -8.44
C GLY A 409 -10.48 2.88 -8.54
N ALA A 410 -9.48 2.76 -7.66
CA ALA A 410 -8.23 3.51 -7.78
C ALA A 410 -7.65 3.38 -9.21
N HIS A 411 -7.06 4.46 -9.74
CA HIS A 411 -6.50 4.56 -11.10
C HIS A 411 -7.54 4.39 -12.23
N ALA A 412 -8.85 4.46 -11.92
CA ALA A 412 -9.92 4.33 -12.91
C ALA A 412 -11.03 5.38 -12.70
N ARG A 413 -11.86 5.56 -13.71
CA ARG A 413 -13.09 6.35 -13.58
C ARG A 413 -14.08 5.65 -12.64
N GLY A 414 -14.83 6.43 -11.87
CA GLY A 414 -15.78 5.91 -10.88
C GLY A 414 -15.10 5.50 -9.58
N GLU A 415 -13.90 5.97 -9.32
CA GLU A 415 -13.21 5.80 -8.03
C GLU A 415 -14.07 6.34 -6.90
N TYR A 416 -14.15 5.57 -5.79
CA TYR A 416 -15.01 5.92 -4.65
C TYR A 416 -14.37 5.59 -3.31
N ALA A 417 -14.78 6.33 -2.28
CA ALA A 417 -14.58 6.00 -0.87
C ALA A 417 -15.91 5.69 -0.20
N ASP A 418 -15.89 4.73 0.73
CA ASP A 418 -17.04 4.38 1.57
C ASP A 418 -17.05 5.28 2.82
N LEU A 419 -18.00 6.22 2.87
CA LEU A 419 -18.11 7.19 3.94
C LEU A 419 -18.46 6.58 5.31
N ASP A 420 -19.15 5.42 5.34
CA ASP A 420 -19.48 4.74 6.59
C ASP A 420 -18.24 4.13 7.28
N THR A 421 -17.16 3.92 6.51
CA THR A 421 -15.90 3.40 7.05
C THR A 421 -14.97 4.48 7.59
N LEU A 422 -15.09 5.73 7.12
CA LEU A 422 -14.22 6.83 7.53
C LEU A 422 -14.15 7.06 9.04
N PRO A 423 -15.29 7.15 9.78
CA PRO A 423 -15.23 7.37 11.23
C PRO A 423 -14.51 6.23 11.96
N ARG A 424 -14.66 4.99 11.48
CA ARG A 424 -13.96 3.82 12.01
C ARG A 424 -12.43 3.94 11.82
N GLN A 425 -11.99 4.29 10.63
CA GLN A 425 -10.56 4.44 10.31
C GLN A 425 -9.94 5.61 11.08
N ILE A 426 -10.61 6.74 11.20
CA ILE A 426 -10.15 7.90 11.98
C ILE A 426 -10.02 7.52 13.47
N LYS A 427 -11.01 6.85 14.06
CA LYS A 427 -10.97 6.41 15.47
C LYS A 427 -9.85 5.43 15.74
N ARG A 428 -9.66 4.41 14.88
CA ARG A 428 -8.56 3.46 14.97
C ARG A 428 -7.21 4.16 14.93
N THR A 429 -7.03 5.05 13.95
CA THR A 429 -5.80 5.82 13.78
C THR A 429 -5.52 6.73 14.97
N ALA A 430 -6.52 7.46 15.46
CA ALA A 430 -6.37 8.34 16.61
C ALA A 430 -5.96 7.57 17.87
N LEU A 431 -6.62 6.46 18.18
CA LEU A 431 -6.26 5.65 19.33
C LEU A 431 -4.92 4.92 19.16
N LEU A 432 -4.59 4.47 17.94
CA LEU A 432 -3.27 3.89 17.65
C LEU A 432 -2.16 4.91 17.93
N ILE A 433 -2.25 6.12 17.35
CA ILE A 433 -1.27 7.19 17.61
C ILE A 433 -1.23 7.54 19.10
N TYR A 434 -2.37 7.66 19.77
CA TYR A 434 -2.46 7.91 21.19
C TYR A 434 -1.68 6.89 22.02
N ARG A 435 -1.89 5.58 21.76
CA ARG A 435 -1.25 4.49 22.48
C ARG A 435 0.25 4.38 22.19
N LEU A 436 0.65 4.57 20.93
CA LEU A 436 2.06 4.52 20.52
C LEU A 436 2.90 5.70 21.02
N THR A 437 2.27 6.80 21.40
CA THR A 437 2.96 8.04 21.83
C THR A 437 2.85 8.32 23.34
N ARG A 438 2.37 7.37 24.13
CA ARG A 438 2.33 7.52 25.60
C ARG A 438 3.72 7.49 26.21
#